data_08705d0d1a91ebfc9100437908e39f39
#
_entry.id   08705d0d1a91ebfc9100437908e39f39
#
_cell.length_a   1.000
_cell.length_b   1.000
_cell.length_c   1.000
_cell.angle_alpha   90.00
_cell.angle_beta   90.00
_cell.angle_gamma   90.00
#
_symmetry.space_group_name_H-M   'P 1'
#
loop_
_entity.id
_entity.type
_entity.pdbx_description
1 polymer ?
#
loop_
_entity_poly.entity_id
_entity_poly.type
_entity_poly.pdbx_seq_one_letter_code
_entity_poly.pdbx_strand_id
1 'polypeptide(L)'
;MRFFTSVHLILLAYIIAAIVFWEMSLQKQSGRIYAQEVMTLKARIDSSKDAYTYNREMGELQHSLSVRTTQYTGEGATFLIVILIGAAVVYRSINRRIMLSRQQNNFMLSVTHELKSPLAAVKLNLQTLEKHQLDEEKRKQLIDRCIKESNRLNDLCNNMLFASQMEGGQYRPAMEHFDLSEMVRATVNDYANRYPRKFEQEIAPGCHLSGDKIMLQIAVSNLLENAVKYTPEDKPVKVALLIAGNTAVLRVADQGAGIPEAEKKKIFNKFYRIGNEESRKARGTGLGLYLTSRIVLQHKGRITVKDNVPTGSVFEISLPA
;
A
#
# COMPACT_ATOMS: atom_id res chain seq x y z
N MET A 1 -9.21 18.11 9.41
CA MET A 1 -7.90 17.45 9.46
C MET A 1 -6.85 18.27 10.21
N ARG A 2 -6.55 19.52 9.83
CA ARG A 2 -5.63 20.41 10.57
C ARG A 2 -6.02 20.60 12.04
N PHE A 3 -7.31 20.66 12.34
CA PHE A 3 -7.84 20.79 13.69
C PHE A 3 -7.44 19.64 14.63
N PHE A 4 -7.62 18.37 14.21
CA PHE A 4 -7.24 17.21 15.03
C PHE A 4 -5.73 17.10 15.27
N THR A 5 -4.90 17.38 14.27
CA THR A 5 -3.44 17.42 14.46
C THR A 5 -3.01 18.55 15.37
N SER A 6 -3.65 19.73 15.26
CA SER A 6 -3.38 20.86 16.16
C SER A 6 -3.77 20.55 17.60
N VAL A 7 -4.94 19.97 17.84
CA VAL A 7 -5.39 19.55 19.19
C VAL A 7 -4.42 18.52 19.79
N HIS A 8 -3.97 17.56 19.00
CA HIS A 8 -3.02 16.53 19.46
C HIS A 8 -1.66 17.12 19.83
N LEU A 9 -1.15 18.06 19.03
CA LEU A 9 0.11 18.76 19.32
C LEU A 9 0.01 19.64 20.57
N ILE A 10 -1.12 20.34 20.76
CA ILE A 10 -1.37 21.15 21.97
C ILE A 10 -1.42 20.27 23.22
N LEU A 11 -2.14 19.14 23.14
CA LEU A 11 -2.22 18.19 24.25
C LEU A 11 -0.85 17.60 24.59
N LEU A 12 -0.06 17.22 23.59
CA LEU A 12 1.30 16.71 23.77
C LEU A 12 2.21 17.75 24.42
N ALA A 13 2.17 18.99 23.94
CA ALA A 13 2.92 20.09 24.51
C ALA A 13 2.53 20.36 25.98
N TYR A 14 1.23 20.30 26.31
CA TYR A 14 0.74 20.42 27.68
C TYR A 14 1.26 19.29 28.59
N ILE A 15 1.22 18.04 28.12
CA ILE A 15 1.73 16.89 28.89
C ILE A 15 3.24 17.03 29.15
N ILE A 16 4.02 17.42 28.13
CA ILE A 16 5.46 17.65 28.28
C ILE A 16 5.73 18.76 29.29
N ALA A 17 5.00 19.88 29.19
CA ALA A 17 5.14 21.00 30.13
C ALA A 17 4.78 20.59 31.57
N ALA A 18 3.75 19.76 31.72
CA ALA A 18 3.35 19.25 33.05
C ALA A 18 4.43 18.35 33.68
N ILE A 19 5.08 17.47 32.88
CA ILE A 19 6.16 16.60 33.35
C ILE A 19 7.36 17.45 33.78
N VAL A 20 7.77 18.41 32.97
CA VAL A 20 8.89 19.30 33.29
C VAL A 20 8.60 20.12 34.54
N PHE A 21 7.39 20.65 34.67
CA PHE A 21 6.97 21.36 35.86
C PHE A 21 7.00 20.47 37.11
N TRP A 22 6.51 19.24 37.00
CA TRP A 22 6.51 18.27 38.09
C TRP A 22 7.92 17.93 38.54
N GLU A 23 8.84 17.65 37.61
CA GLU A 23 10.25 17.37 37.89
C GLU A 23 10.93 18.54 38.58
N MET A 24 10.76 19.75 38.07
CA MET A 24 11.29 20.97 38.74
C MET A 24 10.73 21.16 40.15
N SER A 25 9.46 20.85 40.39
CA SER A 25 8.82 20.91 41.68
C SER A 25 9.42 19.92 42.68
N LEU A 26 9.64 18.67 42.24
CA LEU A 26 10.26 17.62 43.06
C LEU A 26 11.71 17.94 43.41
N GLN A 27 12.49 18.46 42.48
CA GLN A 27 13.87 18.89 42.73
C GLN A 27 13.91 20.04 43.76
N LYS A 28 13.01 21.02 43.62
CA LYS A 28 12.88 22.13 44.59
C LYS A 28 12.47 21.63 45.99
N GLN A 29 11.56 20.68 46.08
CA GLN A 29 11.16 20.06 47.32
C GLN A 29 12.31 19.29 47.99
N SER A 30 13.06 18.51 47.21
CA SER A 30 14.26 17.79 47.69
C SER A 30 15.31 18.76 48.25
N GLY A 31 15.56 19.88 47.58
CA GLY A 31 16.45 20.92 48.05
C GLY A 31 16.00 21.55 49.37
N ARG A 32 14.69 21.76 49.58
CA ARG A 32 14.13 22.27 50.84
C ARG A 32 14.31 21.26 51.98
N ILE A 33 14.06 19.97 51.72
CA ILE A 33 14.26 18.91 52.70
C ILE A 33 15.72 18.87 53.15
N TYR A 34 16.65 18.88 52.19
CA TYR A 34 18.08 18.93 52.48
C TYR A 34 18.47 20.12 53.32
N ALA A 35 17.97 21.33 53.02
CA ALA A 35 18.24 22.53 53.80
C ALA A 35 17.75 22.43 55.25
N GLN A 36 16.57 21.81 55.46
CA GLN A 36 16.02 21.55 56.82
C GLN A 36 16.87 20.52 57.57
N GLU A 37 17.28 19.41 56.91
CA GLU A 37 18.11 18.38 57.49
C GLU A 37 19.49 18.96 57.91
N VAL A 38 20.10 19.82 57.09
CA VAL A 38 21.33 20.53 57.38
C VAL A 38 21.19 21.49 58.59
N MET A 39 20.09 22.22 58.66
CA MET A 39 19.82 23.09 59.84
C MET A 39 19.65 22.29 61.13
N THR A 40 18.96 21.15 61.04
CA THR A 40 18.80 20.25 62.20
C THR A 40 20.16 19.65 62.64
N LEU A 41 21.00 19.24 61.70
CA LEU A 41 22.34 18.74 61.95
C LEU A 41 23.21 19.79 62.66
N LYS A 42 23.21 21.05 62.14
CA LYS A 42 23.95 22.16 62.79
C LYS A 42 23.47 22.50 64.19
N ALA A 43 22.17 22.34 64.49
CA ALA A 43 21.64 22.56 65.82
C ALA A 43 21.98 21.42 66.82
N ARG A 44 22.17 20.19 66.27
CA ARG A 44 22.43 18.99 67.09
C ARG A 44 23.93 18.76 67.37
N ILE A 45 24.81 19.00 66.41
CA ILE A 45 26.23 18.74 66.51
C ILE A 45 27.04 20.02 66.31
N ASP A 46 27.84 20.40 67.32
CA ASP A 46 28.78 21.49 67.22
C ASP A 46 30.03 21.05 66.42
N SER A 47 30.15 21.60 65.22
CA SER A 47 31.24 21.27 64.29
C SER A 47 32.66 21.56 64.86
N SER A 48 32.78 22.40 65.88
CA SER A 48 34.05 22.70 66.54
C SER A 48 34.42 21.66 67.61
N LYS A 49 33.47 20.92 68.16
CA LYS A 49 33.65 19.91 69.19
C LYS A 49 33.72 18.49 68.66
N ASP A 50 32.96 18.14 67.61
CA ASP A 50 32.95 16.83 66.97
C ASP A 50 32.89 16.97 65.44
N ALA A 51 34.03 17.39 64.87
CA ALA A 51 34.13 17.60 63.44
C ALA A 51 34.02 16.28 62.62
N TYR A 52 34.44 15.14 63.22
CA TYR A 52 34.38 13.84 62.55
C TYR A 52 32.94 13.40 62.29
N THR A 53 32.10 13.39 63.35
CA THR A 53 30.67 13.00 63.25
C THR A 53 29.89 13.99 62.39
N TYR A 54 30.17 15.28 62.52
CA TYR A 54 29.54 16.32 61.69
C TYR A 54 29.80 16.11 60.20
N ASN A 55 31.08 15.89 59.81
CA ASN A 55 31.47 15.71 58.41
C ASN A 55 30.89 14.42 57.83
N ARG A 56 30.86 13.33 58.62
CA ARG A 56 30.25 12.06 58.20
C ARG A 56 28.76 12.23 57.91
N GLU A 57 27.97 12.77 58.84
CA GLU A 57 26.56 12.96 58.66
C GLU A 57 26.24 13.98 57.55
N MET A 58 27.04 15.03 57.39
CA MET A 58 26.91 15.96 56.27
C MET A 58 27.14 15.24 54.92
N GLY A 59 28.12 14.34 54.83
CA GLY A 59 28.38 13.51 53.64
C GLY A 59 27.19 12.59 53.32
N GLU A 60 26.57 11.98 54.34
CA GLU A 60 25.39 11.14 54.16
C GLU A 60 24.18 11.94 53.64
N LEU A 61 23.97 13.17 54.14
CA LEU A 61 22.94 14.06 53.64
C LEU A 61 23.14 14.49 52.20
N GLN A 62 24.39 14.84 51.84
CA GLN A 62 24.74 15.17 50.46
C GLN A 62 24.57 13.99 49.51
N HIS A 63 24.93 12.79 49.93
CA HIS A 63 24.73 11.57 49.15
C HIS A 63 23.22 11.31 48.97
N SER A 64 22.42 11.42 50.02
CA SER A 64 20.96 11.21 49.93
C SER A 64 20.28 12.21 49.00
N LEU A 65 20.70 13.50 48.99
CA LEU A 65 20.22 14.51 48.05
C LEU A 65 20.58 14.11 46.60
N SER A 66 21.84 13.71 46.36
CA SER A 66 22.30 13.29 45.05
C SER A 66 21.51 12.07 44.51
N VAL A 67 21.28 11.07 45.34
CA VAL A 67 20.48 9.87 44.97
C VAL A 67 19.03 10.29 44.66
N ARG A 68 18.36 11.08 45.49
CA ARG A 68 16.99 11.56 45.23
C ARG A 68 16.91 12.36 43.94
N THR A 69 17.85 13.27 43.69
CA THR A 69 17.87 14.08 42.46
C THR A 69 18.06 13.19 41.20
N THR A 70 18.99 12.24 41.27
CA THR A 70 19.23 11.30 40.12
C THR A 70 18.00 10.43 39.86
N GLN A 71 17.30 9.97 40.91
CA GLN A 71 16.08 9.18 40.77
C GLN A 71 14.97 10.00 40.06
N TYR A 72 14.67 11.23 40.54
CA TYR A 72 13.64 12.05 39.92
C TYR A 72 13.94 12.40 38.48
N THR A 73 15.19 12.74 38.16
CA THR A 73 15.61 13.00 36.78
C THR A 73 15.47 11.75 35.90
N GLY A 74 15.84 10.57 36.41
CA GLY A 74 15.69 9.30 35.71
C GLY A 74 14.23 8.92 35.45
N GLU A 75 13.35 9.13 36.45
CA GLU A 75 11.91 8.92 36.30
C GLU A 75 11.30 9.87 35.27
N GLY A 76 11.61 11.17 35.37
CA GLY A 76 11.13 12.18 34.42
C GLY A 76 11.56 11.90 33.00
N ALA A 77 12.83 11.53 32.78
CA ALA A 77 13.34 11.14 31.48
C ALA A 77 12.63 9.88 30.91
N THR A 78 12.39 8.90 31.76
CA THR A 78 11.68 7.66 31.37
C THR A 78 10.25 7.95 30.93
N PHE A 79 9.51 8.74 31.71
CA PHE A 79 8.15 9.14 31.33
C PHE A 79 8.13 9.93 30.03
N LEU A 80 9.05 10.87 29.84
CA LEU A 80 9.15 11.64 28.60
C LEU A 80 9.39 10.73 27.38
N ILE A 81 10.30 9.78 27.46
CA ILE A 81 10.60 8.82 26.40
C ILE A 81 9.37 7.99 26.06
N VAL A 82 8.66 7.45 27.05
CA VAL A 82 7.45 6.63 26.84
C VAL A 82 6.36 7.45 26.14
N ILE A 83 6.15 8.70 26.54
CA ILE A 83 5.16 9.59 25.93
C ILE A 83 5.52 9.92 24.48
N LEU A 84 6.79 10.22 24.19
CA LEU A 84 7.25 10.50 22.83
C LEU A 84 7.09 9.28 21.91
N ILE A 85 7.41 8.08 22.39
CA ILE A 85 7.18 6.83 21.66
C ILE A 85 5.68 6.63 21.39
N GLY A 86 4.83 6.78 22.42
CA GLY A 86 3.38 6.67 22.29
C GLY A 86 2.81 7.67 21.27
N ALA A 87 3.23 8.93 21.35
CA ALA A 87 2.83 9.97 20.40
C ALA A 87 3.25 9.63 18.95
N ALA A 88 4.47 9.12 18.74
CA ALA A 88 4.96 8.71 17.43
C ALA A 88 4.15 7.54 16.85
N VAL A 89 3.79 6.56 17.68
CA VAL A 89 2.95 5.41 17.28
C VAL A 89 1.55 5.88 16.88
N VAL A 90 0.92 6.72 17.69
CA VAL A 90 -0.42 7.28 17.42
C VAL A 90 -0.39 8.11 16.13
N TYR A 91 0.59 8.99 15.96
CA TYR A 91 0.74 9.82 14.77
C TYR A 91 0.87 8.97 13.49
N ARG A 92 1.74 7.93 13.52
CA ARG A 92 1.89 6.99 12.39
C ARG A 92 0.59 6.23 12.09
N SER A 93 -0.12 5.80 13.13
CA SER A 93 -1.40 5.07 12.99
C SER A 93 -2.47 5.96 12.33
N ILE A 94 -2.61 7.20 12.78
CA ILE A 94 -3.56 8.17 12.21
C ILE A 94 -3.24 8.45 10.75
N ASN A 95 -1.98 8.74 10.43
CA ASN A 95 -1.57 9.01 9.04
C ASN A 95 -1.83 7.82 8.12
N ARG A 96 -1.58 6.60 8.59
CA ARG A 96 -1.88 5.38 7.83
C ARG A 96 -3.38 5.23 7.57
N ARG A 97 -4.23 5.47 8.58
CA ARG A 97 -5.70 5.44 8.42
C ARG A 97 -6.20 6.47 7.42
N ILE A 98 -5.67 7.70 7.49
CA ILE A 98 -6.04 8.77 6.56
C ILE A 98 -5.65 8.42 5.12
N MET A 99 -4.45 7.87 4.93
CA MET A 99 -3.98 7.44 3.61
C MET A 99 -4.89 6.34 3.04
N LEU A 100 -5.23 5.33 3.84
CA LEU A 100 -6.15 4.26 3.44
C LEU A 100 -7.54 4.80 3.09
N SER A 101 -8.10 5.70 3.91
CA SER A 101 -9.40 6.32 3.65
C SER A 101 -9.40 7.13 2.35
N ARG A 102 -8.34 7.88 2.07
CA ARG A 102 -8.20 8.61 0.79
C ARG A 102 -8.12 7.65 -0.40
N GLN A 103 -7.33 6.57 -0.28
CA GLN A 103 -7.24 5.56 -1.33
C GLN A 103 -8.59 4.92 -1.59
N GLN A 104 -9.36 4.61 -0.54
CA GLN A 104 -10.71 4.05 -0.65
C GLN A 104 -11.69 5.04 -1.31
N ASN A 105 -11.66 6.32 -0.95
CA ASN A 105 -12.50 7.33 -1.60
C ASN A 105 -12.15 7.51 -3.08
N ASN A 106 -10.86 7.61 -3.41
CA ASN A 106 -10.42 7.71 -4.79
C ASN A 106 -10.79 6.48 -5.61
N PHE A 107 -10.75 5.29 -5.00
CA PHE A 107 -11.25 4.07 -5.61
C PHE A 107 -12.75 4.16 -5.93
N MET A 108 -13.58 4.54 -4.95
CA MET A 108 -15.02 4.66 -5.16
C MET A 108 -15.35 5.64 -6.28
N LEU A 109 -14.67 6.78 -6.34
CA LEU A 109 -14.79 7.73 -7.43
C LEU A 109 -14.37 7.12 -8.77
N SER A 110 -13.19 6.47 -8.84
CA SER A 110 -12.71 5.82 -10.06
C SER A 110 -13.64 4.71 -10.53
N VAL A 111 -14.14 3.87 -9.62
CA VAL A 111 -15.13 2.82 -9.94
C VAL A 111 -16.39 3.42 -10.52
N THR A 112 -16.93 4.45 -9.89
CA THR A 112 -18.15 5.12 -10.36
C THR A 112 -17.96 5.66 -11.79
N HIS A 113 -16.80 6.28 -12.06
CA HIS A 113 -16.46 6.76 -13.40
C HIS A 113 -16.28 5.63 -14.42
N GLU A 114 -15.58 4.56 -14.06
CA GLU A 114 -15.35 3.40 -14.93
C GLU A 114 -16.62 2.59 -15.22
N LEU A 115 -17.61 2.61 -14.32
CA LEU A 115 -18.93 2.02 -14.56
C LEU A 115 -19.82 2.96 -15.41
N LYS A 116 -19.80 4.27 -15.14
CA LYS A 116 -20.68 5.23 -15.82
C LYS A 116 -20.36 5.38 -17.30
N SER A 117 -19.09 5.31 -17.69
CA SER A 117 -18.65 5.50 -19.08
C SER A 117 -19.20 4.42 -20.02
N PRO A 118 -18.96 3.11 -19.82
CA PRO A 118 -19.50 2.05 -20.67
C PRO A 118 -21.04 1.99 -20.62
N LEU A 119 -21.65 2.25 -19.46
CA LEU A 119 -23.10 2.30 -19.34
C LEU A 119 -23.70 3.41 -20.20
N ALA A 120 -23.06 4.59 -20.23
CA ALA A 120 -23.48 5.69 -21.09
C ALA A 120 -23.31 5.35 -22.57
N ALA A 121 -22.23 4.66 -22.95
CA ALA A 121 -21.99 4.21 -24.32
C ALA A 121 -23.05 3.18 -24.78
N VAL A 122 -23.35 2.18 -23.93
CA VAL A 122 -24.43 1.21 -24.21
C VAL A 122 -25.76 1.93 -24.38
N LYS A 123 -26.12 2.85 -23.46
CA LYS A 123 -27.37 3.62 -23.55
C LYS A 123 -27.43 4.44 -24.82
N LEU A 124 -26.37 5.13 -25.19
CA LEU A 124 -26.34 5.95 -26.42
C LEU A 124 -26.47 5.08 -27.67
N ASN A 125 -25.80 3.95 -27.77
CA ASN A 125 -25.90 3.04 -28.89
C ASN A 125 -27.34 2.48 -29.01
N LEU A 126 -27.96 2.08 -27.89
CA LEU A 126 -29.36 1.61 -27.87
C LEU A 126 -30.34 2.72 -28.29
N GLN A 127 -30.17 3.96 -27.81
CA GLN A 127 -30.97 5.10 -28.21
C GLN A 127 -30.83 5.42 -29.71
N THR A 128 -29.62 5.20 -30.27
CA THR A 128 -29.38 5.38 -31.69
C THR A 128 -30.09 4.30 -32.52
N LEU A 129 -30.06 3.05 -32.05
CA LEU A 129 -30.81 1.95 -32.66
C LEU A 129 -32.33 2.15 -32.61
N GLU A 130 -32.83 2.76 -31.54
CA GLU A 130 -34.28 3.04 -31.37
C GLU A 130 -34.77 4.19 -32.27
N LYS A 131 -33.96 5.28 -32.39
CA LYS A 131 -34.39 6.52 -33.02
C LYS A 131 -34.15 6.57 -34.54
N HIS A 132 -33.23 5.75 -35.05
CA HIS A 132 -32.80 5.82 -36.44
C HIS A 132 -33.00 4.47 -37.16
N GLN A 133 -33.55 4.56 -38.38
CA GLN A 133 -33.50 3.43 -39.31
C GLN A 133 -32.10 3.31 -39.88
N LEU A 134 -31.37 2.30 -39.46
CA LEU A 134 -29.99 2.04 -39.86
C LEU A 134 -29.92 0.85 -40.80
N ASP A 135 -28.93 0.87 -41.70
CA ASP A 135 -28.60 -0.31 -42.49
C ASP A 135 -28.13 -1.46 -41.56
N GLU A 136 -28.25 -2.69 -42.05
CA GLU A 136 -27.96 -3.89 -41.25
C GLU A 136 -26.50 -3.95 -40.74
N GLU A 137 -25.57 -3.41 -41.50
CA GLU A 137 -24.16 -3.37 -41.10
C GLU A 137 -23.92 -2.43 -39.94
N LYS A 138 -24.43 -1.22 -39.97
CA LYS A 138 -24.38 -0.24 -38.84
C LYS A 138 -25.12 -0.73 -37.63
N ARG A 139 -26.27 -1.37 -37.81
CA ARG A 139 -27.03 -1.99 -36.73
C ARG A 139 -26.20 -3.06 -36.01
N LYS A 140 -25.56 -3.96 -36.77
CA LYS A 140 -24.68 -5.00 -36.22
C LYS A 140 -23.47 -4.39 -35.48
N GLN A 141 -22.85 -3.36 -36.06
CA GLN A 141 -21.71 -2.67 -35.39
C GLN A 141 -22.09 -2.05 -34.05
N LEU A 142 -23.30 -1.42 -33.94
CA LEU A 142 -23.76 -0.84 -32.68
C LEU A 142 -24.08 -1.92 -31.64
N ILE A 143 -24.69 -3.03 -32.05
CA ILE A 143 -24.94 -4.19 -31.18
C ILE A 143 -23.61 -4.77 -30.67
N ASP A 144 -22.63 -4.98 -31.54
CA ASP A 144 -21.32 -5.48 -31.17
C ASP A 144 -20.59 -4.55 -30.18
N ARG A 145 -20.74 -3.23 -30.34
CA ARG A 145 -20.23 -2.25 -29.37
C ARG A 145 -20.93 -2.37 -28.02
N CYS A 146 -22.25 -2.54 -27.99
CA CYS A 146 -22.99 -2.75 -26.75
C CYS A 146 -22.53 -4.02 -26.02
N ILE A 147 -22.35 -5.12 -26.74
CA ILE A 147 -21.85 -6.39 -26.19
C ILE A 147 -20.44 -6.22 -25.61
N LYS A 148 -19.54 -5.54 -26.33
CA LYS A 148 -18.16 -5.26 -25.86
C LYS A 148 -18.15 -4.45 -24.56
N GLU A 149 -18.95 -3.38 -24.48
CA GLU A 149 -19.02 -2.55 -23.26
C GLU A 149 -19.70 -3.29 -22.10
N SER A 150 -20.71 -4.14 -22.37
CA SER A 150 -21.33 -5.01 -21.36
C SER A 150 -20.34 -6.03 -20.79
N ASN A 151 -19.56 -6.69 -21.63
CA ASN A 151 -18.50 -7.62 -21.20
C ASN A 151 -17.46 -6.91 -20.35
N ARG A 152 -17.04 -5.70 -20.74
CA ARG A 152 -16.12 -4.88 -19.96
C ARG A 152 -16.66 -4.54 -18.56
N LEU A 153 -17.96 -4.21 -18.46
CA LEU A 153 -18.63 -3.99 -17.16
C LEU A 153 -18.61 -5.25 -16.29
N ASN A 154 -18.90 -6.40 -16.89
CA ASN A 154 -18.88 -7.69 -16.20
C ASN A 154 -17.49 -8.02 -15.67
N ASP A 155 -16.45 -7.84 -16.48
CA ASP A 155 -15.05 -8.04 -16.08
C ASP A 155 -14.65 -7.13 -14.91
N LEU A 156 -15.10 -5.87 -14.94
CA LEU A 156 -14.86 -4.92 -13.86
C LEU A 156 -15.54 -5.36 -12.56
N CYS A 157 -16.81 -5.77 -12.62
CA CYS A 157 -17.56 -6.28 -11.46
C CYS A 157 -16.91 -7.56 -10.90
N ASN A 158 -16.51 -8.49 -11.75
CA ASN A 158 -15.83 -9.71 -11.34
C ASN A 158 -14.51 -9.41 -10.64
N ASN A 159 -13.69 -8.51 -11.18
CA ASN A 159 -12.43 -8.09 -10.55
C ASN A 159 -12.65 -7.48 -9.15
N MET A 160 -13.73 -6.72 -8.96
CA MET A 160 -14.11 -6.17 -7.64
C MET A 160 -14.54 -7.26 -6.67
N LEU A 161 -15.36 -8.19 -7.14
CA LEU A 161 -15.83 -9.32 -6.33
C LEU A 161 -14.65 -10.20 -5.89
N PHE A 162 -13.76 -10.55 -6.81
CA PHE A 162 -12.54 -11.31 -6.49
C PHE A 162 -11.66 -10.58 -5.48
N ALA A 163 -11.42 -9.29 -5.67
CA ALA A 163 -10.63 -8.50 -4.72
C ALA A 163 -11.25 -8.51 -3.31
N SER A 164 -12.58 -8.40 -3.22
CA SER A 164 -13.32 -8.47 -1.95
C SER A 164 -13.25 -9.84 -1.27
N GLN A 165 -13.45 -10.91 -2.04
CA GLN A 165 -13.42 -12.29 -1.53
C GLN A 165 -12.02 -12.69 -1.04
N MET A 166 -10.96 -12.26 -1.76
CA MET A 166 -9.57 -12.52 -1.36
C MET A 166 -9.22 -11.81 -0.04
N GLU A 167 -9.73 -10.60 0.18
CA GLU A 167 -9.52 -9.89 1.45
C GLU A 167 -10.26 -10.51 2.62
N GLY A 168 -11.48 -10.96 2.37
CA GLY A 168 -12.29 -11.63 3.39
C GLY A 168 -11.81 -13.05 3.75
N GLY A 169 -10.77 -13.57 3.07
CA GLY A 169 -10.32 -14.96 3.25
C GLY A 169 -11.36 -16.01 2.83
N GLN A 170 -12.40 -15.59 2.13
CA GLN A 170 -13.52 -16.44 1.73
C GLN A 170 -13.23 -17.22 0.43
N TYR A 171 -12.27 -16.75 -0.35
CA TYR A 171 -11.90 -17.42 -1.59
C TYR A 171 -11.05 -18.65 -1.31
N ARG A 172 -11.51 -19.83 -1.77
CA ARG A 172 -10.76 -21.09 -1.76
C ARG A 172 -10.31 -21.38 -3.18
N PRO A 173 -8.98 -21.34 -3.48
CA PRO A 173 -8.48 -21.64 -4.82
C PRO A 173 -8.86 -23.05 -5.26
N ALA A 174 -9.36 -23.19 -6.47
CA ALA A 174 -9.58 -24.47 -7.11
C ALA A 174 -8.26 -24.96 -7.73
N MET A 175 -7.42 -25.61 -6.91
CA MET A 175 -6.11 -26.09 -7.37
C MET A 175 -6.28 -27.27 -8.33
N GLU A 176 -5.87 -27.09 -9.57
CA GLU A 176 -5.86 -28.13 -10.60
C GLU A 176 -4.50 -28.17 -11.32
N HIS A 177 -4.20 -29.30 -11.96
CA HIS A 177 -2.99 -29.46 -12.75
C HIS A 177 -3.31 -29.14 -14.21
N PHE A 178 -2.64 -28.16 -14.79
CA PHE A 178 -2.92 -27.69 -16.15
C PHE A 178 -1.66 -27.19 -16.87
N ASP A 179 -1.75 -27.09 -18.22
CA ASP A 179 -0.71 -26.50 -19.06
C ASP A 179 -0.83 -24.97 -19.06
N LEU A 180 0.13 -24.31 -18.38
CA LEU A 180 0.24 -22.85 -18.36
C LEU A 180 0.56 -22.29 -19.75
N SER A 181 1.35 -23.01 -20.56
CA SER A 181 1.72 -22.55 -21.90
C SER A 181 0.50 -22.42 -22.81
N GLU A 182 -0.39 -23.40 -22.75
CA GLU A 182 -1.65 -23.38 -23.49
C GLU A 182 -2.56 -22.25 -23.03
N MET A 183 -2.72 -22.08 -21.71
CA MET A 183 -3.54 -21.03 -21.12
C MET A 183 -3.03 -19.64 -21.50
N VAL A 184 -1.71 -19.38 -21.37
CA VAL A 184 -1.11 -18.08 -21.74
C VAL A 184 -1.28 -17.81 -23.23
N ARG A 185 -1.00 -18.82 -24.10
CA ARG A 185 -1.14 -18.68 -25.55
C ARG A 185 -2.59 -18.36 -25.96
N ALA A 186 -3.56 -19.07 -25.38
CA ALA A 186 -4.97 -18.82 -25.63
C ALA A 186 -5.38 -17.39 -25.21
N THR A 187 -4.94 -16.95 -24.03
CA THR A 187 -5.22 -15.61 -23.53
C THR A 187 -4.60 -14.53 -24.41
N VAL A 188 -3.33 -14.68 -24.83
CA VAL A 188 -2.68 -13.69 -25.72
C VAL A 188 -3.33 -13.63 -27.09
N ASN A 189 -3.74 -14.78 -27.66
CA ASN A 189 -4.45 -14.82 -28.93
C ASN A 189 -5.82 -14.14 -28.87
N ASP A 190 -6.55 -14.28 -27.75
CA ASP A 190 -7.81 -13.56 -27.54
C ASP A 190 -7.60 -12.04 -27.55
N TYR A 191 -6.52 -11.55 -26.91
CA TYR A 191 -6.16 -10.14 -26.94
C TYR A 191 -5.71 -9.69 -28.34
N ALA A 192 -4.94 -10.49 -29.07
CA ALA A 192 -4.52 -10.19 -30.43
C ALA A 192 -5.71 -10.07 -31.39
N ASN A 193 -6.75 -10.87 -31.21
CA ASN A 193 -7.99 -10.79 -31.99
C ASN A 193 -8.85 -9.57 -31.62
N ARG A 194 -8.76 -9.12 -30.37
CA ARG A 194 -9.59 -8.01 -29.84
C ARG A 194 -9.00 -6.64 -30.14
N TYR A 195 -7.69 -6.52 -30.19
CA TYR A 195 -6.98 -5.25 -30.36
C TYR A 195 -6.15 -5.24 -31.66
N PRO A 196 -6.23 -4.17 -32.49
CA PRO A 196 -5.47 -4.01 -33.74
C PRO A 196 -3.99 -3.69 -33.43
N ARG A 197 -3.31 -4.58 -32.75
CA ARG A 197 -1.94 -4.41 -32.24
C ARG A 197 -1.15 -5.70 -32.39
N LYS A 198 0.16 -5.57 -32.64
CA LYS A 198 1.05 -6.72 -32.71
C LYS A 198 1.38 -7.26 -31.30
N PHE A 199 1.13 -8.55 -31.10
CA PHE A 199 1.59 -9.31 -29.94
C PHE A 199 2.71 -10.25 -30.37
N GLU A 200 3.90 -10.07 -29.79
CA GLU A 200 5.06 -10.97 -30.02
C GLU A 200 5.07 -12.01 -28.89
N GLN A 201 5.06 -13.30 -29.26
CA GLN A 201 4.91 -14.40 -28.32
C GLN A 201 6.13 -15.32 -28.36
N GLU A 202 6.77 -15.53 -27.21
CA GLU A 202 7.86 -16.50 -26.98
C GLU A 202 7.45 -17.44 -25.85
N ILE A 203 6.55 -18.40 -26.15
CA ILE A 203 5.95 -19.26 -25.14
C ILE A 203 6.56 -20.65 -25.23
N ALA A 204 7.37 -21.02 -24.21
CA ALA A 204 7.93 -22.37 -24.09
C ALA A 204 6.77 -23.39 -23.98
N PRO A 205 6.78 -24.50 -24.69
CA PRO A 205 5.75 -25.52 -24.66
C PRO A 205 5.85 -26.37 -23.36
N GLY A 206 4.72 -26.95 -22.93
CA GLY A 206 4.70 -27.97 -21.89
C GLY A 206 5.03 -27.47 -20.48
N CYS A 207 4.73 -26.20 -20.18
CA CYS A 207 4.88 -25.66 -18.85
C CYS A 207 3.64 -26.04 -18.01
N HIS A 208 3.74 -27.13 -17.24
CA HIS A 208 2.67 -27.57 -16.36
C HIS A 208 2.88 -27.04 -14.94
N LEU A 209 1.80 -26.63 -14.29
CA LEU A 209 1.82 -26.28 -12.87
C LEU A 209 0.52 -26.68 -12.18
N SER A 210 0.56 -26.69 -10.84
CA SER A 210 -0.63 -26.87 -10.01
C SER A 210 -1.09 -25.52 -9.48
N GLY A 211 -2.30 -25.11 -9.82
CA GLY A 211 -2.83 -23.80 -9.46
C GLY A 211 -4.29 -23.62 -9.82
N ASP A 212 -4.84 -22.46 -9.47
CA ASP A 212 -6.16 -22.05 -9.90
C ASP A 212 -6.04 -21.37 -11.30
N LYS A 213 -6.43 -22.12 -12.33
CA LYS A 213 -6.33 -21.71 -13.74
C LYS A 213 -7.09 -20.41 -14.01
N ILE A 214 -8.28 -20.24 -13.43
CA ILE A 214 -9.10 -19.03 -13.62
C ILE A 214 -8.41 -17.82 -13.02
N MET A 215 -7.89 -17.94 -11.81
CA MET A 215 -7.14 -16.85 -11.18
C MET A 215 -5.87 -16.46 -11.94
N LEU A 216 -5.10 -17.44 -12.36
CA LEU A 216 -3.89 -17.19 -13.13
C LEU A 216 -4.22 -16.55 -14.50
N GLN A 217 -5.32 -16.95 -15.14
CA GLN A 217 -5.82 -16.30 -16.34
C GLN A 217 -6.20 -14.84 -16.10
N ILE A 218 -6.85 -14.52 -14.97
CA ILE A 218 -7.14 -13.14 -14.55
C ILE A 218 -5.84 -12.35 -14.37
N ALA A 219 -4.83 -12.95 -13.75
CA ALA A 219 -3.54 -12.29 -13.55
C ALA A 219 -2.86 -11.95 -14.89
N VAL A 220 -2.83 -12.89 -15.83
CA VAL A 220 -2.29 -12.69 -17.19
C VAL A 220 -3.09 -11.62 -17.92
N SER A 221 -4.41 -11.70 -17.92
CA SER A 221 -5.30 -10.72 -18.56
C SER A 221 -5.07 -9.30 -18.01
N ASN A 222 -4.93 -9.13 -16.71
CA ASN A 222 -4.62 -7.83 -16.10
C ASN A 222 -3.27 -7.26 -16.58
N LEU A 223 -2.24 -8.09 -16.76
CA LEU A 223 -0.95 -7.63 -17.31
C LEU A 223 -1.07 -7.24 -18.77
N LEU A 224 -1.78 -8.03 -19.57
CA LEU A 224 -2.02 -7.73 -21.00
C LEU A 224 -2.84 -6.45 -21.17
N GLU A 225 -3.89 -6.26 -20.37
CA GLU A 225 -4.71 -5.05 -20.39
C GLU A 225 -3.87 -3.80 -20.05
N ASN A 226 -3.00 -3.90 -19.04
CA ASN A 226 -2.08 -2.82 -18.72
C ASN A 226 -1.10 -2.54 -19.86
N ALA A 227 -0.51 -3.58 -20.47
CA ALA A 227 0.38 -3.42 -21.60
C ALA A 227 -0.32 -2.75 -22.80
N VAL A 228 -1.54 -3.18 -23.12
CA VAL A 228 -2.35 -2.55 -24.21
C VAL A 228 -2.65 -1.09 -23.90
N LYS A 229 -2.98 -0.78 -22.66
CA LYS A 229 -3.40 0.54 -22.23
C LYS A 229 -2.28 1.57 -22.21
N TYR A 230 -1.07 1.16 -21.86
CA TYR A 230 0.06 2.08 -21.65
C TYR A 230 1.06 2.10 -22.80
N THR A 231 1.03 1.12 -23.71
CA THR A 231 1.84 1.10 -24.92
C THR A 231 1.18 1.92 -26.03
N PRO A 232 1.90 2.77 -26.80
CA PRO A 232 1.40 3.38 -28.01
C PRO A 232 0.88 2.34 -29.02
N GLU A 233 -0.13 2.69 -29.85
CA GLU A 233 -0.80 1.72 -30.73
C GLU A 233 0.12 1.10 -31.80
N ASP A 234 1.12 1.85 -32.22
CA ASP A 234 2.13 1.43 -33.21
C ASP A 234 3.22 0.50 -32.65
N LYS A 235 3.26 0.29 -31.34
CA LYS A 235 4.29 -0.50 -30.67
C LYS A 235 3.77 -1.88 -30.27
N PRO A 236 4.61 -2.95 -30.39
CA PRO A 236 4.22 -4.29 -29.99
C PRO A 236 4.19 -4.46 -28.46
N VAL A 237 3.36 -5.40 -28.02
CA VAL A 237 3.43 -5.98 -26.67
C VAL A 237 4.13 -7.33 -26.79
N LYS A 238 5.15 -7.57 -25.95
CA LYS A 238 5.88 -8.86 -25.95
C LYS A 238 5.46 -9.69 -24.76
N VAL A 239 5.20 -10.98 -25.01
CA VAL A 239 4.86 -11.96 -23.98
C VAL A 239 5.80 -13.15 -24.09
N ALA A 240 6.52 -13.44 -23.03
CA ALA A 240 7.41 -14.60 -22.97
C ALA A 240 7.08 -15.47 -21.77
N LEU A 241 7.03 -16.78 -21.97
CA LEU A 241 6.94 -17.79 -20.93
C LEU A 241 8.16 -18.69 -21.02
N LEU A 242 8.95 -18.75 -19.97
CA LEU A 242 10.18 -19.51 -19.89
C LEU A 242 10.10 -20.49 -18.73
N ILE A 243 10.78 -21.63 -18.85
CA ILE A 243 10.95 -22.61 -17.77
C ILE A 243 12.39 -22.51 -17.29
N ALA A 244 12.59 -22.13 -16.04
CA ALA A 244 13.89 -22.02 -15.40
C ALA A 244 13.96 -23.00 -14.20
N GLY A 245 14.46 -24.20 -14.46
CA GLY A 245 14.44 -25.29 -13.48
C GLY A 245 13.01 -25.66 -13.10
N ASN A 246 12.66 -25.53 -11.81
CA ASN A 246 11.32 -25.79 -11.26
C ASN A 246 10.47 -24.52 -11.15
N THR A 247 10.72 -23.53 -12.01
CA THR A 247 10.02 -22.23 -11.96
C THR A 247 9.57 -21.84 -13.36
N ALA A 248 8.29 -21.54 -13.50
CA ALA A 248 7.71 -20.90 -14.67
C ALA A 248 7.87 -19.37 -14.54
N VAL A 249 8.46 -18.73 -15.54
CA VAL A 249 8.66 -17.28 -15.57
C VAL A 249 7.89 -16.68 -16.74
N LEU A 250 6.81 -15.98 -16.43
CA LEU A 250 6.00 -15.24 -17.39
C LEU A 250 6.45 -13.77 -17.41
N ARG A 251 6.73 -13.23 -18.58
CA ARG A 251 7.06 -11.83 -18.80
C ARG A 251 6.07 -11.18 -19.76
N VAL A 252 5.57 -10.01 -19.37
CA VAL A 252 4.79 -9.13 -20.25
C VAL A 252 5.54 -7.81 -20.33
N ALA A 253 6.02 -7.46 -21.51
CA ALA A 253 6.80 -6.25 -21.75
C ALA A 253 6.00 -5.26 -22.60
N ASP A 254 5.87 -4.06 -22.10
CA ASP A 254 5.27 -2.91 -22.76
C ASP A 254 6.34 -1.91 -23.24
N GLN A 255 5.99 -1.05 -24.19
CA GLN A 255 6.81 0.05 -24.67
C GLN A 255 6.17 1.42 -24.33
N GLY A 256 5.60 1.51 -23.15
CA GLY A 256 4.99 2.73 -22.62
C GLY A 256 5.97 3.72 -22.02
N ALA A 257 5.46 4.61 -21.18
CA ALA A 257 6.26 5.63 -20.49
C ALA A 257 7.18 5.07 -19.38
N GLY A 258 7.05 3.78 -19.03
CA GLY A 258 7.76 3.19 -17.91
C GLY A 258 7.18 3.57 -16.54
N ILE A 259 7.80 3.06 -15.49
CA ILE A 259 7.37 3.25 -14.09
C ILE A 259 8.55 3.78 -13.27
N PRO A 260 8.43 4.99 -12.65
CA PRO A 260 9.48 5.53 -11.81
C PRO A 260 9.87 4.57 -10.66
N GLU A 261 11.15 4.49 -10.31
CA GLU A 261 11.67 3.55 -9.30
C GLU A 261 10.94 3.64 -7.96
N ALA A 262 10.65 4.87 -7.50
CA ALA A 262 9.91 5.13 -6.25
C ALA A 262 8.46 4.58 -6.27
N GLU A 263 7.91 4.29 -7.45
CA GLU A 263 6.54 3.84 -7.66
C GLU A 263 6.44 2.33 -7.88
N LYS A 264 7.50 1.64 -8.30
CA LYS A 264 7.51 0.21 -8.65
C LYS A 264 6.98 -0.71 -7.54
N LYS A 265 7.21 -0.38 -6.27
CA LYS A 265 6.65 -1.13 -5.14
C LYS A 265 5.20 -0.76 -4.85
N LYS A 266 4.81 0.49 -5.10
CA LYS A 266 3.51 1.03 -4.74
C LYS A 266 2.40 0.63 -5.72
N ILE A 267 2.72 0.38 -7.00
CA ILE A 267 1.75 0.00 -8.02
C ILE A 267 1.00 -1.30 -7.73
N PHE A 268 1.54 -2.15 -6.85
CA PHE A 268 0.89 -3.37 -6.37
C PHE A 268 -0.01 -3.15 -5.15
N ASN A 269 -0.07 -1.92 -4.62
CA ASN A 269 -0.99 -1.59 -3.53
C ASN A 269 -2.41 -1.41 -4.08
N LYS A 270 -3.39 -1.81 -3.27
CA LYS A 270 -4.80 -1.68 -3.58
C LYS A 270 -5.16 -0.22 -3.87
N PHE A 271 -5.87 0.02 -4.98
CA PHE A 271 -6.34 1.34 -5.42
C PHE A 271 -5.24 2.34 -5.77
N TYR A 272 -3.99 1.89 -5.80
CA TYR A 272 -2.88 2.76 -6.12
C TYR A 272 -2.82 3.06 -7.61
N ARG A 273 -2.55 4.32 -7.94
CA ARG A 273 -2.35 4.81 -9.32
C ARG A 273 -1.31 5.92 -9.30
N ILE A 274 -0.44 5.93 -10.29
CA ILE A 274 0.59 6.97 -10.47
C ILE A 274 -0.07 8.28 -10.90
N GLY A 275 0.35 9.42 -10.31
CA GLY A 275 -0.13 10.77 -10.61
C GLY A 275 -1.40 11.19 -9.88
N ASN A 276 -1.73 12.50 -9.94
CA ASN A 276 -2.95 13.08 -9.36
C ASN A 276 -4.15 12.87 -10.27
N GLU A 277 -5.37 12.94 -9.73
CA GLU A 277 -6.63 12.72 -10.49
C GLU A 277 -6.74 13.60 -11.74
N GLU A 278 -6.32 14.86 -11.66
CA GLU A 278 -6.36 15.85 -12.75
C GLU A 278 -5.37 15.57 -13.88
N SER A 279 -4.27 14.86 -13.60
CA SER A 279 -3.21 14.54 -14.59
C SER A 279 -3.33 13.15 -15.22
N ARG A 280 -4.32 12.37 -14.83
CA ARG A 280 -4.49 10.96 -15.24
C ARG A 280 -5.08 10.83 -16.64
N LYS A 281 -4.23 10.60 -17.64
CA LYS A 281 -4.66 10.35 -19.04
C LYS A 281 -5.33 8.99 -19.25
N ALA A 282 -5.00 7.97 -18.44
CA ALA A 282 -5.46 6.60 -18.61
C ALA A 282 -6.49 6.19 -17.54
N ARG A 283 -7.62 5.60 -17.97
CA ARG A 283 -8.71 5.09 -17.11
C ARG A 283 -8.26 3.86 -16.31
N GLY A 284 -8.89 3.55 -15.17
CA GLY A 284 -8.68 2.32 -14.40
C GLY A 284 -8.90 2.45 -12.89
N THR A 285 -9.23 1.34 -12.25
CA THR A 285 -9.58 1.26 -10.82
C THR A 285 -8.40 1.15 -9.86
N GLY A 286 -7.21 0.80 -10.36
CA GLY A 286 -6.06 0.48 -9.51
C GLY A 286 -6.17 -0.87 -8.80
N LEU A 287 -7.05 -1.78 -9.29
CA LEU A 287 -7.23 -3.13 -8.75
C LEU A 287 -6.43 -4.21 -9.50
N GLY A 288 -6.20 -4.06 -10.81
CA GLY A 288 -5.63 -5.12 -11.64
C GLY A 288 -4.28 -5.63 -11.13
N LEU A 289 -3.29 -4.75 -10.94
CA LEU A 289 -1.95 -5.13 -10.44
C LEU A 289 -1.98 -5.61 -8.98
N TYR A 290 -2.84 -5.04 -8.14
CA TYR A 290 -3.04 -5.53 -6.79
C TYR A 290 -3.58 -6.97 -6.81
N LEU A 291 -4.61 -7.23 -7.61
CA LEU A 291 -5.21 -8.56 -7.75
C LEU A 291 -4.19 -9.56 -8.31
N THR A 292 -3.45 -9.17 -9.36
CA THR A 292 -2.35 -9.99 -9.92
C THR A 292 -1.33 -10.34 -8.83
N SER A 293 -0.90 -9.37 -8.03
CA SER A 293 0.05 -9.62 -6.93
C SER A 293 -0.51 -10.59 -5.88
N ARG A 294 -1.79 -10.47 -5.52
CA ARG A 294 -2.44 -11.38 -4.56
C ARG A 294 -2.58 -12.78 -5.10
N ILE A 295 -2.98 -12.93 -6.36
CA ILE A 295 -3.07 -14.21 -7.06
C ILE A 295 -1.71 -14.92 -7.09
N VAL A 296 -0.67 -14.20 -7.51
CA VAL A 296 0.69 -14.75 -7.61
C VAL A 296 1.21 -15.19 -6.23
N LEU A 297 0.99 -14.39 -5.18
CA LEU A 297 1.36 -14.75 -3.81
C LEU A 297 0.63 -15.99 -3.32
N GLN A 298 -0.64 -16.15 -3.65
CA GLN A 298 -1.46 -17.31 -3.27
C GLN A 298 -0.96 -18.61 -3.94
N HIS A 299 -0.36 -18.48 -5.13
CA HIS A 299 0.35 -19.56 -5.84
C HIS A 299 1.82 -19.70 -5.43
N LYS A 300 2.23 -19.12 -4.29
CA LYS A 300 3.62 -19.15 -3.77
C LYS A 300 4.65 -18.55 -4.75
N GLY A 301 4.18 -17.74 -5.70
CA GLY A 301 4.99 -17.06 -6.69
C GLY A 301 5.42 -15.66 -6.26
N ARG A 302 6.10 -14.99 -7.19
CA ARG A 302 6.57 -13.61 -7.04
C ARG A 302 6.25 -12.81 -8.29
N ILE A 303 5.81 -11.56 -8.12
CA ILE A 303 5.68 -10.59 -9.21
C ILE A 303 6.67 -9.43 -8.99
N THR A 304 7.32 -9.01 -10.07
CA THR A 304 8.23 -7.86 -10.09
C THR A 304 8.00 -7.03 -11.34
N VAL A 305 8.49 -5.79 -11.32
CA VAL A 305 8.51 -4.91 -12.49
C VAL A 305 9.90 -4.33 -12.68
N LYS A 306 10.37 -4.33 -13.92
CA LYS A 306 11.67 -3.80 -14.35
C LYS A 306 11.46 -2.81 -15.49
N ASP A 307 12.45 -1.97 -15.76
CA ASP A 307 12.42 -1.10 -16.92
C ASP A 307 12.65 -1.91 -18.20
N ASN A 308 11.94 -1.54 -19.26
CA ASN A 308 12.14 -2.07 -20.59
C ASN A 308 13.09 -1.15 -21.41
N VAL A 309 13.74 -1.70 -22.42
CA VAL A 309 14.65 -0.97 -23.32
C VAL A 309 14.01 -0.89 -24.71
N PRO A 310 13.95 0.28 -25.36
CA PRO A 310 14.48 1.60 -24.94
C PRO A 310 13.58 2.34 -23.92
N THR A 311 12.31 1.99 -23.80
CA THR A 311 11.31 2.58 -22.88
C THR A 311 10.25 1.55 -22.52
N GLY A 312 9.54 1.76 -21.41
CA GLY A 312 8.42 0.90 -20.99
C GLY A 312 8.73 0.09 -19.74
N SER A 313 7.92 -0.94 -19.50
CA SER A 313 8.04 -1.80 -18.31
C SER A 313 7.98 -3.27 -18.70
N VAL A 314 8.66 -4.11 -17.93
CA VAL A 314 8.58 -5.57 -18.00
C VAL A 314 8.01 -6.07 -16.68
N PHE A 315 6.80 -6.58 -16.71
CA PHE A 315 6.21 -7.30 -15.58
C PHE A 315 6.63 -8.76 -15.65
N GLU A 316 7.21 -9.27 -14.57
CA GLU A 316 7.70 -10.64 -14.47
C GLU A 316 6.99 -11.36 -13.32
N ILE A 317 6.31 -12.47 -13.64
CA ILE A 317 5.70 -13.40 -12.68
C ILE A 317 6.53 -14.66 -12.65
N SER A 318 6.96 -15.10 -11.47
CA SER A 318 7.63 -16.38 -11.24
C SER A 318 6.72 -17.26 -10.39
N LEU A 319 6.43 -18.47 -10.88
CA LEU A 319 5.57 -19.47 -10.23
C LEU A 319 6.34 -20.79 -10.07
N PRO A 320 6.18 -21.51 -8.94
CA PRO A 320 6.68 -22.88 -8.84
C PRO A 320 5.93 -23.76 -9.83
N ALA A 321 6.69 -24.51 -10.65
CA ALA A 321 6.17 -25.42 -11.68
C ALA A 321 6.22 -26.87 -11.22
#